data_d5df4746ef28ad40ab9daecb771bfc00
#
_entry.id   d5df4746ef28ad40ab9daecb771bfc00
#
_cell.length_a   1.000
_cell.length_b   1.000
_cell.length_c   1.000
_cell.angle_alpha   90.00
_cell.angle_beta   90.00
_cell.angle_gamma   90.00
#
_symmetry.space_group_name_H-M   'P 1'
#
loop_
_entity.id
_entity.type
_entity.pdbx_description
1 polymer ?
#
loop_
_entity_poly.entity_id
_entity_poly.type
_entity_poly.pdbx_seq_one_letter_code
_entity_poly.pdbx_strand_id
1 'polypeptide(L)'
;MKNKELSVLVLICIINSLGFGIIVPLLYSYGKRFGINHETIGLLTAAFSIAQFFATPVLGSMSDRFGRKPLLAISLFGTCLSFLMFAFAQGVIMLFAARILDGLTGGNVSVAQAMISDTSTSKDRAKKFGILSSAFGFGFVIGPAVGGLLSKISPQMPFYFAAVIALIGALCSVFFLKETRIKEENTSLVQAKRFSFSSLITTLKMPVVGTAIFIGFLLTMAQFTMIIGFQTFSVDNLKLNNANIGLLYTGFAATGIVMQLCVPFFTRIISSKAMILLLSTAACFVAMFYTGFTGVVITFSVGMVIYGLFNGIRNPMLNAIIADNNTSNRQGEVMGVNQSYASIGQTLGPITAGLVTMFSIHGVFFLSAFYILIAFLLTFRLTSKCKS
;
A
#
# COMPACT_ATOMS: atom_id res chain seq x y z
N MET A 1 -12.28 -17.86 16.58
CA MET A 1 -10.99 -18.27 15.96
C MET A 1 -10.03 -18.66 17.09
N LYS A 2 -9.43 -19.84 17.02
CA LYS A 2 -8.40 -20.24 18.00
C LYS A 2 -7.14 -19.40 17.77
N ASN A 3 -6.33 -19.20 18.81
CA ASN A 3 -5.11 -18.37 18.71
C ASN A 3 -4.18 -18.80 17.55
N LYS A 4 -4.14 -20.10 17.23
CA LYS A 4 -3.34 -20.67 16.12
C LYS A 4 -3.75 -20.12 14.73
N GLU A 5 -5.03 -19.97 14.45
CA GLU A 5 -5.52 -19.48 13.16
C GLU A 5 -5.20 -17.99 12.97
N LEU A 6 -5.34 -17.19 14.04
CA LEU A 6 -4.91 -15.78 14.00
C LEU A 6 -3.41 -15.65 13.74
N SER A 7 -2.58 -16.49 14.39
CA SER A 7 -1.12 -16.46 14.16
C SER A 7 -0.75 -16.79 12.71
N VAL A 8 -1.45 -17.72 12.07
CA VAL A 8 -1.24 -18.04 10.65
C VAL A 8 -1.62 -16.88 9.75
N LEU A 9 -2.76 -16.21 10.00
CA LEU A 9 -3.16 -15.02 9.23
C LEU A 9 -2.16 -13.87 9.42
N VAL A 10 -1.66 -13.67 10.63
CA VAL A 10 -0.61 -12.70 10.93
C VAL A 10 0.67 -13.00 10.14
N LEU A 11 1.11 -14.27 10.14
CA LEU A 11 2.27 -14.72 9.36
C LEU A 11 2.08 -14.46 7.87
N ILE A 12 0.91 -14.78 7.32
CA ILE A 12 0.58 -14.52 5.91
C ILE A 12 0.65 -13.02 5.59
N CYS A 13 0.15 -12.16 6.47
CA CYS A 13 0.24 -10.71 6.28
C CYS A 13 1.69 -10.19 6.34
N ILE A 14 2.52 -10.73 7.24
CA ILE A 14 3.96 -10.41 7.29
C ILE A 14 4.62 -10.84 5.98
N ILE A 15 4.39 -12.06 5.52
CA ILE A 15 4.96 -12.59 4.28
C ILE A 15 4.58 -11.72 3.08
N ASN A 16 3.31 -11.38 2.96
CA ASN A 16 2.82 -10.56 1.85
C ASN A 16 3.46 -9.16 1.85
N SER A 17 3.46 -8.49 3.00
CA SER A 17 4.02 -7.15 3.12
C SER A 17 5.55 -7.12 3.01
N LEU A 18 6.23 -8.18 3.48
CA LEU A 18 7.67 -8.35 3.33
C LEU A 18 8.03 -8.54 1.86
N GLY A 19 7.28 -9.37 1.12
CA GLY A 19 7.46 -9.55 -0.33
C GLY A 19 7.31 -8.25 -1.09
N PHE A 20 6.27 -7.47 -0.80
CA PHE A 20 6.08 -6.13 -1.37
C PHE A 20 7.23 -5.19 -1.01
N GLY A 21 7.65 -5.18 0.26
CA GLY A 21 8.77 -4.37 0.75
C GLY A 21 10.11 -4.72 0.10
N ILE A 22 10.36 -5.98 -0.23
CA ILE A 22 11.55 -6.43 -0.96
C ILE A 22 11.56 -5.85 -2.38
N ILE A 23 10.43 -5.95 -3.10
CA ILE A 23 10.36 -5.52 -4.50
C ILE A 23 10.49 -4.00 -4.63
N VAL A 24 9.73 -3.25 -3.85
CA VAL A 24 9.53 -1.81 -4.07
C VAL A 24 10.85 -1.04 -4.21
N PRO A 25 11.82 -1.11 -3.32
CA PRO A 25 13.05 -0.32 -3.47
C PRO A 25 14.01 -0.87 -4.55
N LEU A 26 13.91 -2.16 -4.89
CA LEU A 26 14.86 -2.82 -5.79
C LEU A 26 14.38 -2.91 -7.24
N LEU A 27 13.09 -2.63 -7.49
CA LEU A 27 12.45 -2.87 -8.78
C LEU A 27 13.16 -2.15 -9.93
N TYR A 28 13.53 -0.88 -9.73
CA TYR A 28 14.24 -0.11 -10.75
C TYR A 28 15.68 -0.59 -10.95
N SER A 29 16.43 -0.77 -9.87
CA SER A 29 17.80 -1.26 -9.93
C SER A 29 17.90 -2.64 -10.59
N TYR A 30 16.97 -3.54 -10.29
CA TYR A 30 16.89 -4.86 -10.90
C TYR A 30 16.48 -4.77 -12.38
N GLY A 31 15.48 -3.94 -12.68
CA GLY A 31 14.94 -3.76 -14.02
C GLY A 31 15.92 -3.13 -15.01
N LYS A 32 16.83 -2.26 -14.54
CA LYS A 32 17.90 -1.68 -15.38
C LYS A 32 18.75 -2.73 -16.09
N ARG A 33 18.93 -3.91 -15.50
CA ARG A 33 19.68 -5.03 -16.10
C ARG A 33 19.02 -5.55 -17.38
N PHE A 34 17.72 -5.29 -17.56
CA PHE A 34 16.92 -5.69 -18.72
C PHE A 34 16.54 -4.51 -19.61
N GLY A 35 17.15 -3.34 -19.40
CA GLY A 35 16.88 -2.15 -20.20
C GLY A 35 15.66 -1.32 -19.76
N ILE A 36 15.16 -1.53 -18.54
CA ILE A 36 14.10 -0.67 -17.99
C ILE A 36 14.65 0.74 -17.76
N ASN A 37 13.99 1.70 -18.40
CA ASN A 37 14.23 3.13 -18.26
C ASN A 37 13.25 3.78 -17.27
N HIS A 38 13.32 5.11 -17.13
CA HIS A 38 12.51 5.88 -16.19
C HIS A 38 10.99 5.81 -16.49
N GLU A 39 10.59 5.70 -17.75
CA GLU A 39 9.19 5.55 -18.12
C GLU A 39 8.67 4.16 -17.81
N THR A 40 9.44 3.16 -18.21
CA THR A 40 9.06 1.76 -18.11
C THR A 40 8.88 1.33 -16.66
N ILE A 41 9.65 1.91 -15.68
CA ILE A 41 9.48 1.59 -14.27
C ILE A 41 8.13 2.06 -13.73
N GLY A 42 7.66 3.23 -14.17
CA GLY A 42 6.32 3.73 -13.83
C GLY A 42 5.23 2.79 -14.33
N LEU A 43 5.32 2.37 -15.60
CA LEU A 43 4.39 1.42 -16.21
C LEU A 43 4.44 0.04 -15.55
N LEU A 44 5.64 -0.46 -15.23
CA LEU A 44 5.83 -1.74 -14.56
C LEU A 44 5.19 -1.74 -13.16
N THR A 45 5.29 -0.64 -12.44
CA THR A 45 4.63 -0.47 -11.13
C THR A 45 3.12 -0.34 -11.28
N ALA A 46 2.66 0.42 -12.26
CA ALA A 46 1.24 0.58 -12.55
C ALA A 46 0.56 -0.72 -12.99
N ALA A 47 1.28 -1.58 -13.75
CA ALA A 47 0.76 -2.88 -14.21
C ALA A 47 0.27 -3.76 -13.05
N PHE A 48 1.02 -3.80 -11.94
CA PHE A 48 0.60 -4.47 -10.71
C PHE A 48 -0.69 -3.87 -10.13
N SER A 49 -0.72 -2.55 -9.97
CA SER A 49 -1.86 -1.85 -9.35
C SER A 49 -3.13 -1.96 -10.19
N ILE A 50 -3.02 -1.91 -11.52
CA ILE A 50 -4.13 -2.10 -12.46
C ILE A 50 -4.66 -3.54 -12.34
N ALA A 51 -3.79 -4.53 -12.41
CA ALA A 51 -4.18 -5.93 -12.27
C ALA A 51 -4.87 -6.20 -10.93
N GLN A 52 -4.31 -5.68 -9.82
CA GLN A 52 -4.87 -5.81 -8.48
C GLN A 52 -6.23 -5.11 -8.34
N PHE A 53 -6.41 -3.94 -8.95
CA PHE A 53 -7.69 -3.21 -8.92
C PHE A 53 -8.83 -4.06 -9.50
N PHE A 54 -8.62 -4.73 -10.62
CA PHE A 54 -9.63 -5.60 -11.22
C PHE A 54 -9.75 -6.95 -10.50
N ALA A 55 -8.65 -7.51 -10.00
CA ALA A 55 -8.63 -8.82 -9.37
C ALA A 55 -9.24 -8.83 -7.98
N THR A 56 -9.04 -7.78 -7.17
CA THR A 56 -9.46 -7.77 -5.75
C THR A 56 -10.96 -8.01 -5.56
N PRO A 57 -11.89 -7.34 -6.29
CA PRO A 57 -13.33 -7.63 -6.17
C PRO A 57 -13.70 -9.05 -6.63
N VAL A 58 -13.03 -9.53 -7.68
CA VAL A 58 -13.25 -10.89 -8.22
C VAL A 58 -12.81 -11.93 -7.19
N LEU A 59 -11.60 -11.82 -6.67
CA LEU A 59 -11.07 -12.72 -5.64
C LEU A 59 -11.91 -12.66 -4.36
N GLY A 60 -12.38 -11.48 -3.96
CA GLY A 60 -13.32 -11.31 -2.85
C GLY A 60 -14.60 -12.14 -3.07
N SER A 61 -15.27 -11.96 -4.20
CA SER A 61 -16.50 -12.69 -4.54
C SER A 61 -16.26 -14.20 -4.70
N MET A 62 -15.13 -14.58 -5.30
CA MET A 62 -14.74 -16.01 -5.40
C MET A 62 -14.50 -16.60 -4.02
N SER A 63 -13.91 -15.86 -3.08
CA SER A 63 -13.68 -16.35 -1.72
C SER A 63 -15.00 -16.52 -0.96
N ASP A 64 -16.02 -15.72 -1.26
CA ASP A 64 -17.37 -15.89 -0.74
C ASP A 64 -18.04 -17.16 -1.33
N ARG A 65 -17.72 -17.52 -2.55
CA ARG A 65 -18.34 -18.66 -3.25
C ARG A 65 -17.61 -19.99 -3.02
N PHE A 66 -16.31 -20.01 -3.13
CA PHE A 66 -15.48 -21.23 -3.11
C PHE A 66 -14.83 -21.49 -1.75
N GLY A 67 -14.91 -20.53 -0.83
CA GLY A 67 -14.29 -20.57 0.49
C GLY A 67 -13.08 -19.66 0.62
N ARG A 68 -12.83 -19.20 1.85
CA ARG A 68 -11.74 -18.26 2.17
C ARG A 68 -10.37 -18.93 2.06
N LYS A 69 -10.24 -20.14 2.66
CA LYS A 69 -8.99 -20.88 2.73
C LYS A 69 -8.40 -21.22 1.36
N PRO A 70 -9.14 -21.85 0.39
CA PRO A 70 -8.57 -22.20 -0.91
C PRO A 70 -8.16 -20.95 -1.70
N LEU A 71 -8.95 -19.86 -1.64
CA LEU A 71 -8.59 -18.63 -2.35
C LEU A 71 -7.34 -17.97 -1.78
N LEU A 72 -7.16 -18.00 -0.46
CA LEU A 72 -5.95 -17.48 0.18
C LEU A 72 -4.73 -18.30 -0.23
N ALA A 73 -4.83 -19.62 -0.28
CA ALA A 73 -3.76 -20.50 -0.73
C ALA A 73 -3.39 -20.26 -2.19
N ILE A 74 -4.38 -20.20 -3.10
CA ILE A 74 -4.17 -19.93 -4.53
C ILE A 74 -3.51 -18.56 -4.72
N SER A 75 -3.96 -17.53 -4.00
CA SER A 75 -3.37 -16.18 -4.03
C SER A 75 -1.88 -16.21 -3.66
N LEU A 76 -1.51 -16.91 -2.58
CA LEU A 76 -0.12 -17.02 -2.13
C LEU A 76 0.74 -17.87 -3.09
N PHE A 77 0.18 -18.92 -3.70
CA PHE A 77 0.88 -19.68 -4.75
C PHE A 77 1.13 -18.80 -5.99
N GLY A 78 0.16 -17.98 -6.39
CA GLY A 78 0.34 -17.01 -7.47
C GLY A 78 1.43 -15.97 -7.16
N THR A 79 1.47 -15.46 -5.95
CA THR A 79 2.54 -14.57 -5.48
C THR A 79 3.90 -15.28 -5.51
N CYS A 80 3.98 -16.54 -5.05
CA CYS A 80 5.20 -17.36 -5.16
C CYS A 80 5.68 -17.49 -6.62
N LEU A 81 4.77 -17.84 -7.53
CA LEU A 81 5.07 -17.96 -8.95
C LEU A 81 5.55 -16.64 -9.56
N SER A 82 4.92 -15.53 -9.19
CA SER A 82 5.34 -14.18 -9.59
C SER A 82 6.79 -13.89 -9.16
N PHE A 83 7.15 -14.18 -7.91
CA PHE A 83 8.53 -14.00 -7.44
C PHE A 83 9.53 -14.91 -8.15
N LEU A 84 9.17 -16.15 -8.47
CA LEU A 84 9.99 -17.03 -9.29
C LEU A 84 10.17 -16.47 -10.71
N MET A 85 9.11 -15.91 -11.31
CA MET A 85 9.22 -15.23 -12.60
C MET A 85 10.18 -14.04 -12.53
N PHE A 86 10.18 -13.26 -11.44
CA PHE A 86 11.19 -12.22 -11.24
C PHE A 86 12.59 -12.81 -11.14
N ALA A 87 12.80 -13.87 -10.36
CA ALA A 87 14.09 -14.48 -10.14
C ALA A 87 14.70 -15.07 -11.43
N PHE A 88 13.86 -15.64 -12.29
CA PHE A 88 14.25 -16.23 -13.58
C PHE A 88 14.06 -15.27 -14.77
N ALA A 89 13.80 -13.97 -14.53
CA ALA A 89 13.54 -13.04 -15.61
C ALA A 89 14.73 -12.94 -16.57
N GLN A 90 14.43 -13.02 -17.88
CA GLN A 90 15.38 -12.88 -18.97
C GLN A 90 15.14 -11.60 -19.79
N GLY A 91 14.08 -10.83 -19.46
CA GLY A 91 13.73 -9.62 -20.18
C GLY A 91 12.55 -8.88 -19.57
N VAL A 92 12.27 -7.71 -20.12
CA VAL A 92 11.22 -6.78 -19.65
C VAL A 92 9.84 -7.41 -19.68
N ILE A 93 9.50 -8.17 -20.71
CA ILE A 93 8.19 -8.83 -20.86
C ILE A 93 7.90 -9.74 -19.68
N MET A 94 8.90 -10.52 -19.24
CA MET A 94 8.73 -11.43 -18.09
C MET A 94 8.53 -10.66 -16.78
N LEU A 95 9.17 -9.50 -16.62
CA LEU A 95 8.94 -8.63 -15.45
C LEU A 95 7.51 -8.07 -15.44
N PHE A 96 6.98 -7.65 -16.58
CA PHE A 96 5.58 -7.23 -16.70
C PHE A 96 4.60 -8.36 -16.41
N ALA A 97 4.85 -9.55 -16.98
CA ALA A 97 4.03 -10.73 -16.72
C ALA A 97 4.02 -11.10 -15.23
N ALA A 98 5.18 -11.06 -14.58
CA ALA A 98 5.31 -11.27 -13.14
C ALA A 98 4.50 -10.23 -12.33
N ARG A 99 4.58 -8.93 -12.68
CA ARG A 99 3.81 -7.87 -11.99
C ARG A 99 2.30 -8.01 -12.18
N ILE A 100 1.88 -8.38 -13.40
CA ILE A 100 0.45 -8.63 -13.68
C ILE A 100 -0.04 -9.84 -12.89
N LEU A 101 0.72 -10.94 -12.88
CA LEU A 101 0.37 -12.13 -12.11
C LEU A 101 0.27 -11.84 -10.61
N ASP A 102 1.25 -11.13 -10.05
CA ASP A 102 1.25 -10.71 -8.64
C ASP A 102 0.03 -9.84 -8.31
N GLY A 103 -0.32 -8.89 -9.20
CA GLY A 103 -1.52 -8.09 -9.07
C GLY A 103 -2.80 -8.93 -9.14
N LEU A 104 -2.92 -9.84 -10.11
CA LEU A 104 -4.08 -10.73 -10.27
C LEU A 104 -4.27 -11.66 -9.06
N THR A 105 -3.19 -12.03 -8.38
CA THR A 105 -3.22 -12.89 -7.19
C THR A 105 -3.13 -12.12 -5.87
N GLY A 106 -2.97 -10.80 -5.90
CA GLY A 106 -2.75 -9.94 -4.74
C GLY A 106 -3.94 -9.73 -3.79
N GLY A 107 -4.97 -10.59 -3.84
CA GLY A 107 -6.16 -10.51 -2.99
C GLY A 107 -6.03 -11.10 -1.57
N ASN A 108 -4.86 -11.62 -1.22
CA ASN A 108 -4.63 -12.35 0.04
C ASN A 108 -4.93 -11.52 1.31
N VAL A 109 -4.62 -10.22 1.33
CA VAL A 109 -4.90 -9.35 2.48
C VAL A 109 -6.41 -9.17 2.68
N SER A 110 -7.17 -8.95 1.61
CA SER A 110 -8.63 -8.78 1.68
C SER A 110 -9.33 -10.08 2.14
N VAL A 111 -8.87 -11.24 1.66
CA VAL A 111 -9.37 -12.54 2.10
C VAL A 111 -9.04 -12.80 3.57
N ALA A 112 -7.81 -12.49 4.02
CA ALA A 112 -7.41 -12.61 5.43
C ALA A 112 -8.27 -11.70 6.35
N GLN A 113 -8.56 -10.47 5.92
CA GLN A 113 -9.48 -9.57 6.63
C GLN A 113 -10.90 -10.12 6.69
N ALA A 114 -11.39 -10.73 5.60
CA ALA A 114 -12.70 -11.38 5.58
C ALA A 114 -12.75 -12.56 6.56
N MET A 115 -11.72 -13.42 6.62
CA MET A 115 -11.63 -14.53 7.60
C MET A 115 -11.68 -14.02 9.04
N ILE A 116 -11.03 -12.89 9.35
CA ILE A 116 -11.14 -12.25 10.68
C ILE A 116 -12.56 -11.76 10.92
N SER A 117 -13.19 -11.13 9.93
CA SER A 117 -14.57 -10.66 10.05
C SER A 117 -15.55 -11.79 10.34
N ASP A 118 -15.43 -12.92 9.62
CA ASP A 118 -16.30 -14.09 9.74
C ASP A 118 -16.19 -14.77 11.12
N THR A 119 -15.03 -14.66 11.78
CA THR A 119 -14.71 -15.41 13.01
C THR A 119 -14.56 -14.55 14.26
N SER A 120 -14.87 -13.25 14.17
CA SER A 120 -14.69 -12.30 15.27
C SER A 120 -16.00 -11.70 15.72
N THR A 121 -16.20 -11.59 17.04
CA THR A 121 -17.26 -10.75 17.61
C THR A 121 -16.97 -9.28 17.34
N SER A 122 -17.99 -8.43 17.34
CA SER A 122 -17.82 -6.98 17.13
C SER A 122 -16.80 -6.36 18.10
N LYS A 123 -16.71 -6.89 19.32
CA LYS A 123 -15.80 -6.42 20.38
C LYS A 123 -14.34 -6.78 20.11
N ASP A 124 -14.07 -7.98 19.53
CA ASP A 124 -12.71 -8.47 19.28
C ASP A 124 -12.18 -8.10 17.88
N ARG A 125 -13.09 -7.75 16.97
CA ARG A 125 -12.76 -7.49 15.55
C ARG A 125 -11.74 -6.37 15.40
N ALA A 126 -11.95 -5.24 16.08
CA ALA A 126 -11.04 -4.10 16.02
C ALA A 126 -9.62 -4.46 16.50
N LYS A 127 -9.51 -5.24 17.59
CA LYS A 127 -8.21 -5.71 18.10
C LYS A 127 -7.49 -6.61 17.10
N LYS A 128 -8.20 -7.56 16.47
CA LYS A 128 -7.61 -8.50 15.49
C LYS A 128 -7.20 -7.79 14.19
N PHE A 129 -7.98 -6.82 13.73
CA PHE A 129 -7.57 -5.96 12.61
C PHE A 129 -6.34 -5.12 12.94
N GLY A 130 -6.24 -4.60 14.17
CA GLY A 130 -5.06 -3.89 14.64
C GLY A 130 -3.80 -4.77 14.61
N ILE A 131 -3.90 -6.02 15.07
CA ILE A 131 -2.80 -7.00 14.99
C ILE A 131 -2.39 -7.27 13.53
N LEU A 132 -3.36 -7.45 12.63
CA LEU A 132 -3.09 -7.70 11.22
C LEU A 132 -2.41 -6.50 10.55
N SER A 133 -2.86 -5.29 10.86
CA SER A 133 -2.24 -4.05 10.35
C SER A 133 -0.82 -3.85 10.87
N SER A 134 -0.56 -4.20 12.14
CA SER A 134 0.79 -4.18 12.71
C SER A 134 1.70 -5.19 12.04
N ALA A 135 1.19 -6.39 11.75
CA ALA A 135 1.91 -7.42 11.00
C ALA A 135 2.30 -6.96 9.59
N PHE A 136 1.36 -6.30 8.91
CA PHE A 136 1.62 -5.71 7.58
C PHE A 136 2.71 -4.62 7.66
N GLY A 137 2.62 -3.73 8.64
CA GLY A 137 3.63 -2.69 8.87
C GLY A 137 5.02 -3.26 9.15
N PHE A 138 5.10 -4.31 9.96
CA PHE A 138 6.35 -4.98 10.30
C PHE A 138 7.06 -5.55 9.05
N GLY A 139 6.34 -6.29 8.20
CA GLY A 139 6.91 -6.83 6.97
C GLY A 139 7.34 -5.72 6.00
N PHE A 140 6.56 -4.64 5.91
CA PHE A 140 6.86 -3.50 5.04
C PHE A 140 8.12 -2.73 5.47
N VAL A 141 8.42 -2.65 6.77
CA VAL A 141 9.65 -2.04 7.29
C VAL A 141 10.86 -2.93 7.07
N ILE A 142 10.75 -4.23 7.36
CA ILE A 142 11.89 -5.14 7.30
C ILE A 142 12.21 -5.57 5.87
N GLY A 143 11.19 -5.67 5.00
CA GLY A 143 11.34 -6.13 3.63
C GLY A 143 12.45 -5.44 2.85
N PRO A 144 12.52 -4.12 2.81
CA PRO A 144 13.56 -3.39 2.08
C PRO A 144 14.99 -3.69 2.55
N ALA A 145 15.20 -3.79 3.87
CA ALA A 145 16.51 -4.14 4.42
C ALA A 145 16.91 -5.57 4.03
N VAL A 146 15.98 -6.52 4.19
CA VAL A 146 16.21 -7.93 3.81
C VAL A 146 16.52 -8.03 2.31
N GLY A 147 15.72 -7.39 1.46
CA GLY A 147 15.93 -7.37 0.03
C GLY A 147 17.27 -6.77 -0.36
N GLY A 148 17.61 -5.61 0.22
CA GLY A 148 18.88 -4.93 0.00
C GLY A 148 20.09 -5.77 0.43
N LEU A 149 20.03 -6.45 1.58
CA LEU A 149 21.11 -7.32 2.06
C LEU A 149 21.26 -8.58 1.21
N LEU A 150 20.17 -9.24 0.85
CA LEU A 150 20.19 -10.43 0.01
C LEU A 150 20.71 -10.14 -1.40
N SER A 151 20.50 -8.93 -1.91
CA SER A 151 21.02 -8.51 -3.22
C SER A 151 22.54 -8.44 -3.29
N LYS A 152 23.25 -8.44 -2.13
CA LYS A 152 24.71 -8.57 -2.08
C LYS A 152 25.20 -9.96 -2.51
N ILE A 153 24.38 -11.00 -2.31
CA ILE A 153 24.68 -12.38 -2.69
C ILE A 153 24.49 -12.53 -4.21
N SER A 154 23.31 -12.19 -4.69
CA SER A 154 22.99 -12.05 -6.11
C SER A 154 21.79 -11.14 -6.30
N PRO A 155 21.65 -10.46 -7.44
CA PRO A 155 20.48 -9.62 -7.72
C PRO A 155 19.14 -10.38 -7.73
N GLN A 156 19.16 -11.71 -7.93
CA GLN A 156 17.99 -12.57 -7.94
C GLN A 156 17.61 -13.09 -6.54
N MET A 157 18.57 -13.10 -5.60
CA MET A 157 18.40 -13.72 -4.28
C MET A 157 17.23 -13.15 -3.48
N PRO A 158 16.92 -11.85 -3.51
CA PRO A 158 15.74 -11.29 -2.86
C PRO A 158 14.43 -11.92 -3.35
N PHE A 159 14.34 -12.21 -4.66
CA PHE A 159 13.13 -12.79 -5.26
C PHE A 159 13.00 -14.28 -4.97
N TYR A 160 14.11 -15.05 -4.95
CA TYR A 160 14.09 -16.44 -4.48
C TYR A 160 13.64 -16.52 -3.03
N PHE A 161 14.16 -15.67 -2.18
CA PHE A 161 13.76 -15.61 -0.77
C PHE A 161 12.26 -15.28 -0.64
N ALA A 162 11.78 -14.27 -1.36
CA ALA A 162 10.37 -13.90 -1.36
C ALA A 162 9.47 -15.05 -1.88
N ALA A 163 9.91 -15.79 -2.90
CA ALA A 163 9.20 -16.94 -3.40
C ALA A 163 9.09 -18.06 -2.34
N VAL A 164 10.20 -18.37 -1.66
CA VAL A 164 10.23 -19.39 -0.60
C VAL A 164 9.29 -19.02 0.55
N ILE A 165 9.33 -17.79 1.04
CA ILE A 165 8.45 -17.39 2.13
C ILE A 165 6.98 -17.35 1.70
N ALA A 166 6.68 -16.95 0.44
CA ALA A 166 5.33 -17.00 -0.10
C ALA A 166 4.82 -18.45 -0.20
N LEU A 167 5.69 -19.38 -0.61
CA LEU A 167 5.37 -20.82 -0.61
C LEU A 167 5.10 -21.33 0.80
N ILE A 168 5.92 -20.96 1.78
CA ILE A 168 5.68 -21.31 3.20
C ILE A 168 4.31 -20.78 3.63
N GLY A 169 3.99 -19.51 3.32
CA GLY A 169 2.68 -18.92 3.61
C GLY A 169 1.53 -19.70 2.97
N ALA A 170 1.67 -20.12 1.70
CA ALA A 170 0.69 -20.93 0.99
C ALA A 170 0.49 -22.30 1.66
N LEU A 171 1.57 -22.99 2.00
CA LEU A 171 1.53 -24.28 2.70
C LEU A 171 0.91 -24.11 4.10
N CYS A 172 1.29 -23.06 4.85
CA CYS A 172 0.67 -22.75 6.13
C CYS A 172 -0.84 -22.52 5.99
N SER A 173 -1.28 -21.84 4.93
CA SER A 173 -2.70 -21.66 4.65
C SER A 173 -3.40 -22.99 4.42
N VAL A 174 -2.81 -23.88 3.61
CA VAL A 174 -3.40 -25.21 3.30
C VAL A 174 -3.48 -26.09 4.52
N PHE A 175 -2.42 -26.18 5.33
CA PHE A 175 -2.33 -27.16 6.41
C PHE A 175 -2.89 -26.68 7.74
N PHE A 176 -2.77 -25.40 8.06
CA PHE A 176 -3.07 -24.88 9.41
C PHE A 176 -4.32 -24.00 9.48
N LEU A 177 -4.80 -23.43 8.36
CA LEU A 177 -6.06 -22.69 8.38
C LEU A 177 -7.26 -23.63 8.26
N LYS A 178 -8.32 -23.29 8.99
CA LYS A 178 -9.64 -23.86 8.81
C LYS A 178 -10.47 -22.98 7.90
N GLU A 179 -11.39 -23.60 7.15
CA GLU A 179 -12.38 -22.83 6.41
C GLU A 179 -13.28 -22.07 7.39
N THR A 180 -13.44 -20.78 7.14
CA THR A 180 -14.24 -19.91 8.03
C THR A 180 -15.59 -19.57 7.45
N ARG A 181 -15.81 -19.87 6.17
CA ARG A 181 -17.10 -19.68 5.54
C ARG A 181 -18.13 -20.62 6.16
N ILE A 182 -19.17 -20.05 6.74
CA ILE A 182 -20.38 -20.79 7.14
C ILE A 182 -21.20 -21.00 5.86
N LYS A 183 -21.37 -22.24 5.42
CA LYS A 183 -22.37 -22.58 4.41
C LYS A 183 -23.74 -22.35 5.05
N GLU A 184 -24.34 -21.20 4.83
CA GLU A 184 -25.77 -21.02 5.10
C GLU A 184 -26.54 -21.71 3.97
N GLU A 185 -27.17 -22.84 4.27
CA GLU A 185 -27.94 -23.66 3.33
C GLU A 185 -29.22 -22.96 2.82
N ASN A 186 -29.68 -21.88 3.43
CA ASN A 186 -30.94 -21.21 3.08
C ASN A 186 -30.98 -19.75 3.53
N THR A 187 -30.09 -18.91 3.08
CA THR A 187 -30.41 -17.50 3.11
C THR A 187 -30.55 -17.00 1.69
N SER A 188 -31.82 -16.66 1.35
CA SER A 188 -32.16 -15.80 0.23
C SER A 188 -31.03 -14.79 0.01
N LEU A 189 -30.50 -14.81 -1.20
CA LEU A 189 -29.53 -13.88 -1.76
C LEU A 189 -29.65 -12.49 -1.09
N VAL A 190 -29.02 -12.27 0.07
CA VAL A 190 -28.56 -10.95 0.39
C VAL A 190 -27.54 -10.67 -0.68
N GLN A 191 -28.04 -10.14 -1.78
CA GLN A 191 -27.24 -9.62 -2.87
C GLN A 191 -26.17 -8.77 -2.19
N ALA A 192 -24.95 -9.29 -2.09
CA ALA A 192 -23.78 -8.43 -1.94
C ALA A 192 -23.98 -7.40 -3.04
N LYS A 193 -24.50 -6.21 -2.66
CA LYS A 193 -24.84 -5.18 -3.63
C LYS A 193 -23.62 -5.01 -4.48
N ARG A 194 -23.73 -5.43 -5.76
CA ARG A 194 -22.66 -5.34 -6.73
C ARG A 194 -22.08 -3.93 -6.59
N PHE A 195 -20.77 -3.84 -6.42
CA PHE A 195 -20.07 -2.56 -6.45
C PHE A 195 -20.56 -1.80 -7.70
N SER A 196 -21.26 -0.71 -7.47
CA SER A 196 -21.81 0.08 -8.57
C SER A 196 -20.85 1.22 -8.86
N PHE A 197 -20.42 1.36 -10.10
CA PHE A 197 -19.63 2.53 -10.51
C PHE A 197 -20.33 3.86 -10.17
N SER A 198 -21.65 3.85 -10.05
CA SER A 198 -22.40 5.04 -9.61
C SER A 198 -22.09 5.43 -8.16
N SER A 199 -21.74 4.48 -7.29
CA SER A 199 -21.39 4.77 -5.90
C SER A 199 -20.06 5.53 -5.79
N LEU A 200 -19.13 5.36 -6.72
CA LEU A 200 -17.90 6.16 -6.78
C LEU A 200 -18.22 7.65 -6.93
N ILE A 201 -19.13 7.98 -7.87
CA ILE A 201 -19.49 9.37 -8.17
C ILE A 201 -20.36 9.96 -7.05
N THR A 202 -21.34 9.20 -6.57
CA THR A 202 -22.27 9.67 -5.53
C THR A 202 -21.56 9.93 -4.19
N THR A 203 -20.61 9.09 -3.81
CA THR A 203 -19.84 9.28 -2.57
C THR A 203 -18.92 10.51 -2.66
N LEU A 204 -18.33 10.80 -3.82
CA LEU A 204 -17.54 12.03 -4.01
C LEU A 204 -18.37 13.32 -3.87
N LYS A 205 -19.66 13.26 -4.14
CA LYS A 205 -20.57 14.41 -3.99
C LYS A 205 -20.93 14.70 -2.53
N MET A 206 -20.60 13.80 -1.59
CA MET A 206 -20.79 14.07 -0.14
C MET A 206 -19.84 15.17 0.33
N PRO A 207 -20.32 16.25 1.00
CA PRO A 207 -19.51 17.47 1.19
C PRO A 207 -18.19 17.27 1.95
N VAL A 208 -18.16 16.50 3.04
CA VAL A 208 -16.97 16.26 3.85
C VAL A 208 -16.30 14.95 3.43
N VAL A 209 -17.07 13.87 3.32
CA VAL A 209 -16.61 12.53 2.99
C VAL A 209 -15.97 12.49 1.60
N GLY A 210 -16.62 13.06 0.58
CA GLY A 210 -16.09 13.11 -0.77
C GLY A 210 -14.79 13.92 -0.87
N THR A 211 -14.71 15.05 -0.16
CA THR A 211 -13.49 15.85 -0.08
C THR A 211 -12.36 15.07 0.59
N ALA A 212 -12.64 14.35 1.70
CA ALA A 212 -11.64 13.53 2.38
C ALA A 212 -11.14 12.37 1.50
N ILE A 213 -12.03 11.69 0.76
CA ILE A 213 -11.67 10.64 -0.20
C ILE A 213 -10.77 11.20 -1.31
N PHE A 214 -11.09 12.38 -1.85
CA PHE A 214 -10.28 13.00 -2.90
C PHE A 214 -8.90 13.45 -2.37
N ILE A 215 -8.83 13.96 -1.13
CA ILE A 215 -7.55 14.20 -0.44
C ILE A 215 -6.76 12.89 -0.33
N GLY A 216 -7.39 11.79 0.08
CA GLY A 216 -6.77 10.47 0.17
C GLY A 216 -6.21 9.98 -1.17
N PHE A 217 -6.95 10.17 -2.26
CA PHE A 217 -6.50 9.90 -3.63
C PHE A 217 -5.22 10.68 -3.97
N LEU A 218 -5.22 12.00 -3.77
CA LEU A 218 -4.06 12.86 -4.07
C LEU A 218 -2.84 12.49 -3.23
N LEU A 219 -3.03 12.20 -1.94
CA LEU A 219 -1.95 11.80 -1.04
C LEU A 219 -1.38 10.42 -1.39
N THR A 220 -2.23 9.49 -1.85
CA THR A 220 -1.78 8.19 -2.35
C THR A 220 -1.03 8.35 -3.67
N MET A 221 -1.53 9.16 -4.58
CA MET A 221 -0.87 9.49 -5.83
C MET A 221 0.52 10.09 -5.57
N ALA A 222 0.63 11.08 -4.66
CA ALA A 222 1.89 11.68 -4.24
C ALA A 222 2.88 10.65 -3.65
N GLN A 223 2.39 9.74 -2.82
CA GLN A 223 3.22 8.70 -2.20
C GLN A 223 3.81 7.74 -3.25
N PHE A 224 3.00 7.27 -4.20
CA PHE A 224 3.49 6.36 -5.23
C PHE A 224 4.36 7.09 -6.28
N THR A 225 4.12 8.38 -6.53
CA THR A 225 5.05 9.26 -7.27
C THR A 225 6.40 9.34 -6.56
N MET A 226 6.42 9.62 -5.26
CA MET A 226 7.64 9.68 -4.45
C MET A 226 8.40 8.33 -4.47
N ILE A 227 7.70 7.19 -4.43
CA ILE A 227 8.35 5.87 -4.50
C ILE A 227 9.17 5.71 -5.80
N ILE A 228 8.64 6.13 -6.94
CA ILE A 228 9.39 6.11 -8.21
C ILE A 228 10.59 7.07 -8.14
N GLY A 229 10.37 8.30 -7.64
CA GLY A 229 11.45 9.26 -7.43
C GLY A 229 12.55 8.72 -6.51
N PHE A 230 12.17 8.07 -5.39
CA PHE A 230 13.12 7.44 -4.48
C PHE A 230 13.99 6.39 -5.20
N GLN A 231 13.37 5.50 -5.98
CA GLN A 231 14.08 4.44 -6.69
C GLN A 231 15.05 5.01 -7.74
N THR A 232 14.55 5.88 -8.61
CA THR A 232 15.34 6.45 -9.72
C THR A 232 16.46 7.37 -9.21
N PHE A 233 16.15 8.22 -8.24
CA PHE A 233 17.12 9.14 -7.64
C PHE A 233 18.23 8.41 -6.87
N SER A 234 17.88 7.39 -6.08
CA SER A 234 18.86 6.60 -5.32
C SER A 234 19.84 5.86 -6.23
N VAL A 235 19.36 5.34 -7.37
CA VAL A 235 20.19 4.60 -8.33
C VAL A 235 20.99 5.53 -9.22
N ASP A 236 20.35 6.53 -9.83
CA ASP A 236 20.96 7.30 -10.93
C ASP A 236 21.68 8.55 -10.44
N ASN A 237 21.17 9.25 -9.41
CA ASN A 237 21.82 10.43 -8.85
C ASN A 237 22.78 10.11 -7.72
N LEU A 238 22.28 9.38 -6.70
CA LEU A 238 23.08 9.08 -5.51
C LEU A 238 24.02 7.89 -5.69
N LYS A 239 23.90 7.12 -6.80
CA LYS A 239 24.72 5.95 -7.12
C LYS A 239 24.81 4.93 -5.99
N LEU A 240 23.73 4.77 -5.24
CA LEU A 240 23.69 3.86 -4.10
C LEU A 240 23.59 2.41 -4.56
N ASN A 241 24.24 1.52 -3.80
CA ASN A 241 24.05 0.09 -3.96
C ASN A 241 22.70 -0.36 -3.36
N ASN A 242 22.22 -1.53 -3.75
CA ASN A 242 20.92 -2.06 -3.36
C ASN A 242 20.77 -2.19 -1.83
N ALA A 243 21.86 -2.51 -1.10
CA ALA A 243 21.83 -2.62 0.36
C ALA A 243 21.55 -1.25 1.02
N ASN A 244 22.23 -0.20 0.56
CA ASN A 244 22.01 1.16 1.07
C ASN A 244 20.62 1.68 0.70
N ILE A 245 20.12 1.39 -0.51
CA ILE A 245 18.75 1.71 -0.93
C ILE A 245 17.74 1.03 0.00
N GLY A 246 17.91 -0.27 0.28
CA GLY A 246 17.05 -1.01 1.18
C GLY A 246 17.06 -0.46 2.61
N LEU A 247 18.24 -0.13 3.15
CA LEU A 247 18.37 0.45 4.49
C LEU A 247 17.75 1.85 4.59
N LEU A 248 17.96 2.71 3.60
CA LEU A 248 17.33 4.03 3.54
C LEU A 248 15.80 3.93 3.50
N TYR A 249 15.28 3.02 2.68
CA TYR A 249 13.84 2.82 2.60
C TYR A 249 13.26 2.25 3.89
N THR A 250 13.98 1.33 4.55
CA THR A 250 13.63 0.81 5.88
C THR A 250 13.58 1.94 6.92
N GLY A 251 14.59 2.81 6.95
CA GLY A 251 14.60 3.99 7.82
C GLY A 251 13.39 4.89 7.60
N PHE A 252 13.10 5.22 6.35
CA PHE A 252 11.91 5.97 5.97
C PHE A 252 10.60 5.29 6.42
N ALA A 253 10.43 4.01 6.16
CA ALA A 253 9.23 3.27 6.53
C ALA A 253 9.06 3.16 8.05
N ALA A 254 10.15 2.96 8.78
CA ALA A 254 10.16 2.89 10.25
C ALA A 254 9.69 4.20 10.89
N THR A 255 10.13 5.36 10.37
CA THR A 255 9.69 6.66 10.90
C THR A 255 8.18 6.86 10.76
N GLY A 256 7.58 6.39 9.66
CA GLY A 256 6.13 6.44 9.46
C GLY A 256 5.36 5.59 10.49
N ILE A 257 5.87 4.38 10.80
CA ILE A 257 5.24 3.51 11.82
C ILE A 257 5.37 4.11 13.21
N VAL A 258 6.56 4.61 13.58
CA VAL A 258 6.75 5.28 14.88
C VAL A 258 5.75 6.41 15.05
N MET A 259 5.59 7.25 14.03
CA MET A 259 4.66 8.37 14.09
C MET A 259 3.19 7.92 14.10
N GLN A 260 2.86 6.83 13.41
CA GLN A 260 1.52 6.23 13.45
C GLN A 260 1.17 5.73 14.87
N LEU A 261 2.13 5.17 15.60
CA LEU A 261 1.93 4.77 17.00
C LEU A 261 1.73 5.98 17.93
N CYS A 262 2.29 7.14 17.56
CA CYS A 262 2.12 8.40 18.31
C CYS A 262 0.77 9.11 18.01
N VAL A 263 -0.04 8.64 17.09
CA VAL A 263 -1.35 9.24 16.75
C VAL A 263 -2.24 9.48 17.97
N PRO A 264 -2.40 8.52 18.95
CA PRO A 264 -3.20 8.77 20.15
C PRO A 264 -2.71 9.94 21.01
N PHE A 265 -1.40 10.21 21.00
CA PHE A 265 -0.81 11.36 21.71
C PHE A 265 -1.22 12.67 21.03
N PHE A 266 -1.11 12.76 19.70
CA PHE A 266 -1.51 13.96 18.95
C PHE A 266 -3.00 14.27 19.07
N THR A 267 -3.85 13.24 19.05
CA THR A 267 -5.31 13.41 19.19
C THR A 267 -5.74 13.84 20.59
N ARG A 268 -4.90 13.68 21.61
CA ARG A 268 -5.14 14.22 22.97
C ARG A 268 -4.80 15.72 23.05
N ILE A 269 -3.79 16.17 22.32
CA ILE A 269 -3.32 17.58 22.34
C ILE A 269 -4.17 18.41 21.39
N ILE A 270 -4.45 17.90 20.19
CA ILE A 270 -5.18 18.61 19.14
C ILE A 270 -6.52 17.88 18.93
N SER A 271 -7.60 18.47 19.38
CA SER A 271 -8.94 17.88 19.29
C SER A 271 -9.42 17.73 17.84
N SER A 272 -9.00 18.59 16.94
CA SER A 272 -9.43 18.58 15.54
C SER A 272 -8.57 17.63 14.70
N LYS A 273 -9.14 16.50 14.25
CA LYS A 273 -8.51 15.56 13.32
C LYS A 273 -8.12 16.23 12.00
N ALA A 274 -8.94 17.17 11.53
CA ALA A 274 -8.68 17.92 10.31
C ALA A 274 -7.45 18.85 10.46
N MET A 275 -7.22 19.42 11.67
CA MET A 275 -6.04 20.24 11.95
C MET A 275 -4.77 19.39 11.98
N ILE A 276 -4.82 18.17 12.58
CA ILE A 276 -3.69 17.24 12.57
C ILE A 276 -3.35 16.83 11.12
N LEU A 277 -4.36 16.54 10.30
CA LEU A 277 -4.19 16.24 8.89
C LEU A 277 -3.58 17.44 8.13
N LEU A 278 -4.02 18.65 8.40
CA LEU A 278 -3.51 19.87 7.78
C LEU A 278 -2.02 20.07 8.09
N LEU A 279 -1.63 20.00 9.36
CA LEU A 279 -0.23 20.18 9.79
C LEU A 279 0.68 19.08 9.22
N SER A 280 0.22 17.83 9.24
CA SER A 280 0.99 16.71 8.66
C SER A 280 1.13 16.84 7.14
N THR A 281 0.10 17.32 6.45
CA THR A 281 0.14 17.52 4.99
C THR A 281 1.07 18.69 4.64
N ALA A 282 1.06 19.78 5.42
CA ALA A 282 2.00 20.90 5.26
C ALA A 282 3.46 20.45 5.43
N ALA A 283 3.75 19.67 6.48
CA ALA A 283 5.09 19.15 6.71
C ALA A 283 5.55 18.20 5.58
N CYS A 284 4.66 17.34 5.07
CA CYS A 284 4.94 16.49 3.91
C CYS A 284 5.22 17.31 2.65
N PHE A 285 4.48 18.41 2.42
CA PHE A 285 4.73 19.33 1.30
C PHE A 285 6.14 19.92 1.38
N VAL A 286 6.48 20.51 2.52
CA VAL A 286 7.81 21.09 2.75
C VAL A 286 8.91 20.06 2.57
N ALA A 287 8.73 18.85 3.10
CA ALA A 287 9.70 17.77 2.98
C ALA A 287 9.92 17.36 1.51
N MET A 288 8.84 17.18 0.73
CA MET A 288 8.98 16.80 -0.68
C MET A 288 9.53 17.92 -1.54
N PHE A 289 9.12 19.14 -1.29
CA PHE A 289 9.65 20.31 -1.96
C PHE A 289 11.16 20.49 -1.68
N TYR A 290 11.57 20.37 -0.41
CA TYR A 290 12.99 20.36 -0.02
C TYR A 290 13.76 19.22 -0.71
N THR A 291 13.19 18.00 -0.74
CA THR A 291 13.83 16.84 -1.38
C THR A 291 14.11 17.08 -2.86
N GLY A 292 13.28 17.85 -3.55
CA GLY A 292 13.48 18.23 -4.95
C GLY A 292 14.77 19.04 -5.21
N PHE A 293 15.36 19.66 -4.21
CA PHE A 293 16.64 20.42 -4.33
C PHE A 293 17.86 19.64 -3.82
N THR A 294 17.67 18.44 -3.28
CA THR A 294 18.77 17.66 -2.67
C THR A 294 19.65 17.00 -3.75
N GLY A 295 20.97 16.95 -3.51
CA GLY A 295 21.92 16.29 -4.41
C GLY A 295 22.83 15.27 -3.71
N VAL A 296 22.76 15.18 -2.36
CA VAL A 296 23.60 14.30 -1.56
C VAL A 296 22.77 13.43 -0.62
N VAL A 297 23.32 12.27 -0.25
CA VAL A 297 22.61 11.23 0.54
C VAL A 297 22.06 11.79 1.84
N ILE A 298 22.81 12.63 2.56
CA ILE A 298 22.40 13.15 3.88
C ILE A 298 21.17 14.05 3.75
N THR A 299 21.21 15.04 2.86
CA THR A 299 20.08 15.97 2.67
C THR A 299 18.84 15.27 2.13
N PHE A 300 19.04 14.31 1.22
CA PHE A 300 17.96 13.44 0.73
C PHE A 300 17.33 12.62 1.88
N SER A 301 18.17 11.99 2.72
CA SER A 301 17.69 11.20 3.86
C SER A 301 16.90 12.04 4.86
N VAL A 302 17.34 13.26 5.14
CA VAL A 302 16.59 14.20 6.02
C VAL A 302 15.20 14.49 5.46
N GLY A 303 15.09 14.81 4.17
CA GLY A 303 13.80 15.05 3.51
C GLY A 303 12.89 13.81 3.59
N MET A 304 13.44 12.61 3.34
CA MET A 304 12.69 11.36 3.39
C MET A 304 12.25 11.00 4.82
N VAL A 305 13.08 11.24 5.84
CA VAL A 305 12.73 11.02 7.25
C VAL A 305 11.59 11.95 7.67
N ILE A 306 11.68 13.24 7.36
CA ILE A 306 10.61 14.21 7.66
C ILE A 306 9.32 13.81 6.95
N TYR A 307 9.38 13.46 5.67
CA TYR A 307 8.22 12.97 4.94
C TYR A 307 7.64 11.71 5.58
N GLY A 308 8.47 10.72 5.93
CA GLY A 308 8.05 9.48 6.55
C GLY A 308 7.31 9.69 7.87
N LEU A 309 7.86 10.53 8.75
CA LEU A 309 7.25 10.89 10.03
C LEU A 309 5.81 11.39 9.84
N PHE A 310 5.61 12.40 9.03
CA PHE A 310 4.29 13.01 8.88
C PHE A 310 3.35 12.21 7.96
N ASN A 311 3.88 11.40 7.04
CA ASN A 311 3.10 10.49 6.22
C ASN A 311 2.35 9.44 7.05
N GLY A 312 2.96 8.94 8.14
CA GLY A 312 2.35 7.94 9.03
C GLY A 312 1.05 8.39 9.70
N ILE A 313 0.84 9.70 9.90
CA ILE A 313 -0.36 10.27 10.54
C ILE A 313 -1.54 10.39 9.57
N ARG A 314 -1.28 10.62 8.28
CA ARG A 314 -2.31 11.03 7.30
C ARG A 314 -3.43 10.01 7.14
N ASN A 315 -3.10 8.75 6.90
CA ASN A 315 -4.09 7.70 6.66
C ASN A 315 -5.02 7.45 7.86
N PRO A 316 -4.54 7.32 9.12
CA PRO A 316 -5.40 7.24 10.29
C PRO A 316 -6.35 8.43 10.42
N MET A 317 -5.85 9.65 10.17
CA MET A 317 -6.69 10.86 10.27
C MET A 317 -7.75 10.91 9.18
N LEU A 318 -7.41 10.61 7.94
CA LEU A 318 -8.37 10.55 6.83
C LEU A 318 -9.47 9.52 7.08
N ASN A 319 -9.09 8.30 7.46
CA ASN A 319 -10.06 7.24 7.74
C ASN A 319 -10.99 7.62 8.91
N ALA A 320 -10.45 8.27 9.94
CA ALA A 320 -11.26 8.76 11.07
C ALA A 320 -12.22 9.88 10.64
N ILE A 321 -11.77 10.86 9.81
CA ILE A 321 -12.64 11.93 9.29
C ILE A 321 -13.76 11.34 8.43
N ILE A 322 -13.45 10.38 7.55
CA ILE A 322 -14.45 9.70 6.71
C ILE A 322 -15.46 8.95 7.57
N ALA A 323 -15.01 8.22 8.59
CA ALA A 323 -15.86 7.44 9.47
C ALA A 323 -16.81 8.32 10.32
N ASP A 324 -16.29 9.41 10.88
CA ASP A 324 -17.04 10.32 11.74
C ASP A 324 -18.12 11.11 10.98
N ASN A 325 -17.87 11.44 9.70
CA ASN A 325 -18.76 12.27 8.88
C ASN A 325 -19.65 11.45 7.94
N ASN A 326 -19.57 10.12 8.01
CA ASN A 326 -20.45 9.26 7.24
C ASN A 326 -21.77 9.06 7.97
N THR A 327 -22.80 9.82 7.58
CA THR A 327 -24.16 9.74 8.09
C THR A 327 -24.97 8.58 7.53
N SER A 328 -24.44 7.89 6.51
CA SER A 328 -25.11 6.74 5.91
C SER A 328 -24.82 5.46 6.72
N ASN A 329 -25.83 4.58 6.90
CA ASN A 329 -25.64 3.24 7.47
C ASN A 329 -24.76 2.31 6.59
N ARG A 330 -24.04 2.85 5.61
CA ARG A 330 -23.24 2.14 4.59
C ARG A 330 -21.74 2.39 4.75
N GLN A 331 -21.24 2.28 5.98
CA GLN A 331 -19.82 2.57 6.24
C GLN A 331 -18.85 1.72 5.41
N GLY A 332 -19.18 0.44 5.19
CA GLY A 332 -18.39 -0.44 4.35
C GLY A 332 -18.33 -0.01 2.88
N GLU A 333 -19.44 0.49 2.33
CA GLU A 333 -19.50 1.00 0.95
C GLU A 333 -18.60 2.24 0.78
N VAL A 334 -18.66 3.18 1.71
CA VAL A 334 -17.85 4.41 1.68
C VAL A 334 -16.36 4.09 1.83
N MET A 335 -15.99 3.16 2.73
CA MET A 335 -14.60 2.72 2.87
C MET A 335 -14.12 1.95 1.62
N GLY A 336 -14.98 1.18 0.98
CA GLY A 336 -14.70 0.53 -0.30
C GLY A 336 -14.43 1.56 -1.41
N VAL A 337 -15.23 2.62 -1.50
CA VAL A 337 -15.01 3.74 -2.42
C VAL A 337 -13.67 4.43 -2.13
N ASN A 338 -13.35 4.70 -0.85
CA ASN A 338 -12.05 5.26 -0.46
C ASN A 338 -10.88 4.39 -0.94
N GLN A 339 -10.97 3.07 -0.77
CA GLN A 339 -9.96 2.13 -1.24
C GLN A 339 -9.85 2.12 -2.78
N SER A 340 -10.95 2.24 -3.50
CA SER A 340 -10.94 2.33 -4.96
C SER A 340 -10.20 3.57 -5.45
N TYR A 341 -10.44 4.74 -4.84
CA TYR A 341 -9.72 5.97 -5.17
C TYR A 341 -8.23 5.86 -4.80
N ALA A 342 -7.90 5.21 -3.69
CA ALA A 342 -6.50 4.93 -3.36
C ALA A 342 -5.84 4.06 -4.44
N SER A 343 -6.52 3.03 -4.94
CA SER A 343 -5.99 2.17 -6.03
C SER A 343 -5.78 2.94 -7.34
N ILE A 344 -6.67 3.89 -7.68
CA ILE A 344 -6.47 4.78 -8.82
C ILE A 344 -5.22 5.64 -8.62
N GLY A 345 -5.02 6.19 -7.40
CA GLY A 345 -3.82 6.95 -7.05
C GLY A 345 -2.53 6.11 -7.15
N GLN A 346 -2.58 4.85 -6.71
CA GLN A 346 -1.48 3.87 -6.85
C GLN A 346 -1.13 3.57 -8.30
N THR A 347 -2.09 3.69 -9.21
CA THR A 347 -1.87 3.49 -10.65
C THR A 347 -1.33 4.75 -11.31
N LEU A 348 -1.99 5.89 -11.09
CA LEU A 348 -1.64 7.15 -11.75
C LEU A 348 -0.34 7.77 -11.24
N GLY A 349 -0.03 7.59 -9.94
CA GLY A 349 1.20 8.10 -9.35
C GLY A 349 2.47 7.64 -10.09
N PRO A 350 2.72 6.32 -10.22
CA PRO A 350 3.88 5.80 -10.94
C PRO A 350 3.90 6.19 -12.43
N ILE A 351 2.75 6.23 -13.11
CA ILE A 351 2.67 6.62 -14.52
C ILE A 351 3.13 8.06 -14.69
N THR A 352 2.57 8.99 -13.91
CA THR A 352 2.93 10.41 -13.98
C THR A 352 4.37 10.64 -13.52
N ALA A 353 4.85 9.89 -12.53
CA ALA A 353 6.25 9.94 -12.11
C ALA A 353 7.19 9.48 -13.23
N GLY A 354 6.88 8.36 -13.89
CA GLY A 354 7.66 7.85 -15.02
C GLY A 354 7.77 8.88 -16.15
N LEU A 355 6.68 9.55 -16.49
CA LEU A 355 6.68 10.61 -17.50
C LEU A 355 7.53 11.82 -17.09
N VAL A 356 7.46 12.26 -15.84
CA VAL A 356 8.24 13.42 -15.36
C VAL A 356 9.72 13.09 -15.22
N THR A 357 10.08 11.85 -14.86
CA THR A 357 11.49 11.43 -14.78
C THR A 357 12.22 11.50 -16.11
N MET A 358 11.51 11.44 -17.26
CA MET A 358 12.11 11.67 -18.58
C MET A 358 12.75 13.05 -18.70
N PHE A 359 12.14 14.05 -18.09
CA PHE A 359 12.59 15.45 -18.16
C PHE A 359 13.53 15.79 -17.00
N SER A 360 13.18 15.31 -15.79
CA SER A 360 13.96 15.59 -14.58
C SER A 360 13.65 14.59 -13.48
N ILE A 361 14.68 13.93 -12.94
CA ILE A 361 14.54 13.06 -11.77
C ILE A 361 14.13 13.88 -10.54
N HIS A 362 14.67 15.09 -10.37
CA HIS A 362 14.24 16.01 -9.31
C HIS A 362 12.77 16.47 -9.47
N GLY A 363 12.31 16.58 -10.71
CA GLY A 363 10.94 16.96 -11.06
C GLY A 363 9.88 16.06 -10.43
N VAL A 364 10.21 14.79 -10.17
CA VAL A 364 9.28 13.84 -9.54
C VAL A 364 8.95 14.23 -8.10
N PHE A 365 9.92 14.77 -7.35
CA PHE A 365 9.67 15.23 -5.99
C PHE A 365 8.83 16.52 -5.98
N PHE A 366 9.03 17.41 -6.95
CA PHE A 366 8.18 18.59 -7.14
C PHE A 366 6.77 18.20 -7.57
N LEU A 367 6.62 17.18 -8.43
CA LEU A 367 5.30 16.64 -8.79
C LEU A 367 4.58 16.05 -7.58
N SER A 368 5.29 15.27 -6.74
CA SER A 368 4.74 14.75 -5.48
C SER A 368 4.33 15.90 -4.55
N ALA A 369 5.20 16.91 -4.39
CA ALA A 369 4.89 18.12 -3.61
C ALA A 369 3.66 18.86 -4.16
N PHE A 370 3.49 18.94 -5.47
CA PHE A 370 2.33 19.57 -6.10
C PHE A 370 1.01 18.87 -5.74
N TYR A 371 0.99 17.52 -5.80
CA TYR A 371 -0.19 16.76 -5.36
C TYR A 371 -0.50 16.96 -3.87
N ILE A 372 0.55 17.01 -3.03
CA ILE A 372 0.40 17.29 -1.60
C ILE A 372 -0.09 18.71 -1.37
N LEU A 373 0.37 19.69 -2.15
CA LEU A 373 -0.10 21.08 -2.06
C LEU A 373 -1.60 21.19 -2.34
N ILE A 374 -2.09 20.53 -3.39
CA ILE A 374 -3.53 20.49 -3.69
C ILE A 374 -4.28 19.85 -2.52
N ALA A 375 -3.78 18.73 -2.00
CA ALA A 375 -4.38 18.07 -0.84
C ALA A 375 -4.39 18.96 0.40
N PHE A 376 -3.33 19.73 0.64
CA PHE A 376 -3.22 20.71 1.72
C PHE A 376 -4.29 21.81 1.59
N LEU A 377 -4.44 22.42 0.41
CA LEU A 377 -5.45 23.44 0.15
C LEU A 377 -6.89 22.91 0.35
N LEU A 378 -7.15 21.68 -0.05
CA LEU A 378 -8.43 21.04 0.19
C LEU A 378 -8.65 20.74 1.68
N THR A 379 -7.59 20.32 2.39
CA THR A 379 -7.65 20.07 3.84
C THR A 379 -7.90 21.36 4.61
N PHE A 380 -7.32 22.48 4.18
CA PHE A 380 -7.59 23.80 4.76
C PHE A 380 -9.08 24.18 4.67
N ARG A 381 -9.70 23.94 3.51
CA ARG A 381 -11.17 24.12 3.35
C ARG A 381 -11.98 23.16 4.21
N LEU A 382 -11.47 21.95 4.44
CA LEU A 382 -12.14 20.94 5.27
C LEU A 382 -12.13 21.35 6.75
N THR A 383 -11.05 21.98 7.25
CA THR A 383 -10.97 22.46 8.64
C THR A 383 -12.01 23.54 8.96
N SER A 384 -12.39 24.35 7.99
CA SER A 384 -13.44 25.36 8.17
C SER A 384 -14.84 24.74 8.28
N LYS A 385 -15.08 23.62 7.57
CA LYS A 385 -16.38 22.91 7.56
C LYS A 385 -16.57 21.99 8.78
N CYS A 386 -15.50 21.47 9.37
CA CYS A 386 -15.57 20.65 10.58
C CYS A 386 -15.63 21.47 11.88
N LYS A 387 -15.55 22.80 11.82
CA LYS A 387 -15.74 23.73 12.97
C LYS A 387 -17.19 24.20 13.14
N SER A 388 -18.02 24.05 12.13
CA SER A 388 -19.46 24.31 12.17
C SER A 388 -20.25 23.03 12.42
#